data_8eba595f1e67dd7be7799d81e1cffb76
#
_entry.id   8eba595f1e67dd7be7799d81e1cffb76
#
_cell.length_a   1.000
_cell.length_b   1.000
_cell.length_c   1.000
_cell.angle_alpha   90.00
_cell.angle_beta   90.00
_cell.angle_gamma   90.00
#
_symmetry.space_group_name_H-M   'P 1'
#
loop_
_entity.id
_entity.type
_entity.pdbx_description
1 polymer ?
#
loop_
_entity_poly.entity_id
_entity_poly.type
_entity_poly.pdbx_seq_one_letter_code
_entity_poly.pdbx_strand_id
1 'polypeptide(L)'
;MIKLTTRQKEIFDFIRNTLEVLGAPPTRAEIANAFGFASHNAAEEHLKALAKKGVIVLEPGSARGIRLVEQLGLPLIGSVAAGSPILAMENMLGRYALDARLFKPRADFLLRVRGLSMINAGILDGDLLAVHRCSEANNGQIVVARLDNEVTVKRFRQHGNFVELIAENPDFDPIIVDTREQSVAIEGIAVGLIRGGEAM
;
A
#
# COMPACT_ATOMS: atom_id res chain seq x y z
N MET A 1 -2.93 -8.51 5.59
CA MET A 1 -3.18 -9.23 4.30
C MET A 1 -4.69 -9.46 4.15
N ILE A 2 -5.30 -9.01 3.03
CA ILE A 2 -6.74 -9.19 2.80
C ILE A 2 -7.01 -10.69 2.58
N LYS A 3 -7.74 -11.32 3.50
CA LYS A 3 -8.04 -12.75 3.42
C LYS A 3 -9.26 -12.98 2.53
N LEU A 4 -9.03 -13.45 1.29
CA LEU A 4 -10.08 -13.92 0.39
C LEU A 4 -10.42 -15.37 0.73
N THR A 5 -11.71 -15.75 0.59
CA THR A 5 -12.08 -17.18 0.58
C THR A 5 -11.56 -17.82 -0.71
N THR A 6 -11.47 -19.15 -0.76
CA THR A 6 -11.03 -19.88 -1.97
C THR A 6 -11.83 -19.44 -3.19
N ARG A 7 -13.16 -19.40 -3.06
CA ARG A 7 -14.06 -18.98 -4.16
C ARG A 7 -13.86 -17.53 -4.57
N GLN A 8 -13.66 -16.62 -3.64
CA GLN A 8 -13.36 -15.22 -3.93
C GLN A 8 -12.01 -15.06 -4.64
N LYS A 9 -11.01 -15.84 -4.26
CA LYS A 9 -9.72 -15.84 -4.93
C LYS A 9 -9.83 -16.34 -6.39
N GLU A 10 -10.52 -17.44 -6.61
CA GLU A 10 -10.76 -17.97 -7.96
C GLU A 10 -11.45 -16.95 -8.88
N ILE A 11 -12.50 -16.27 -8.38
CA ILE A 11 -13.21 -15.22 -9.14
C ILE A 11 -12.28 -14.02 -9.39
N PHE A 12 -11.52 -13.59 -8.41
CA PHE A 12 -10.55 -12.49 -8.56
C PHE A 12 -9.48 -12.81 -9.60
N ASP A 13 -8.91 -14.03 -9.55
CA ASP A 13 -7.91 -14.50 -10.51
C ASP A 13 -8.49 -14.62 -11.92
N PHE A 14 -9.74 -15.08 -12.06
CA PHE A 14 -10.45 -15.09 -13.34
C PHE A 14 -10.64 -13.68 -13.93
N ILE A 15 -11.05 -12.70 -13.10
CA ILE A 15 -11.18 -11.31 -13.52
C ILE A 15 -9.84 -10.76 -14.01
N ARG A 16 -8.77 -11.01 -13.26
CA ARG A 16 -7.41 -10.56 -13.60
C ARG A 16 -6.94 -11.17 -14.92
N ASN A 17 -7.01 -12.48 -15.06
CA ASN A 17 -6.59 -13.19 -16.26
C ASN A 17 -7.39 -12.76 -17.49
N THR A 18 -8.71 -12.57 -17.36
CA THR A 18 -9.56 -12.10 -18.46
C THR A 18 -9.12 -10.70 -18.91
N LEU A 19 -8.83 -9.83 -17.95
CA LEU A 19 -8.38 -8.47 -18.23
C LEU A 19 -6.99 -8.43 -18.88
N GLU A 20 -6.08 -9.32 -18.48
CA GLU A 20 -4.73 -9.45 -19.08
C GLU A 20 -4.80 -9.99 -20.52
N VAL A 21 -5.67 -10.95 -20.79
CA VAL A 21 -5.77 -11.60 -22.10
C VAL A 21 -6.63 -10.80 -23.09
N LEU A 22 -7.76 -10.27 -22.63
CA LEU A 22 -8.75 -9.61 -23.50
C LEU A 22 -8.70 -8.08 -23.45
N GLY A 23 -7.90 -7.49 -22.55
CA GLY A 23 -7.83 -6.04 -22.33
C GLY A 23 -9.08 -5.43 -21.68
N ALA A 24 -10.08 -6.27 -21.32
CA ALA A 24 -11.33 -5.85 -20.68
C ALA A 24 -11.77 -6.85 -19.60
N PRO A 25 -12.39 -6.39 -18.50
CA PRO A 25 -12.85 -7.27 -17.45
C PRO A 25 -14.04 -8.11 -17.93
N PRO A 26 -14.29 -9.29 -17.32
CA PRO A 26 -15.47 -10.10 -17.64
C PRO A 26 -16.76 -9.40 -17.20
N THR A 27 -17.84 -9.71 -17.89
CA THR A 27 -19.19 -9.35 -17.45
C THR A 27 -19.66 -10.25 -16.31
N ARG A 28 -20.73 -9.85 -15.62
CA ARG A 28 -21.37 -10.68 -14.59
C ARG A 28 -21.89 -12.00 -15.15
N ALA A 29 -22.36 -12.00 -16.40
CA ALA A 29 -22.81 -13.20 -17.10
C ALA A 29 -21.65 -14.16 -17.40
N GLU A 30 -20.54 -13.66 -17.90
CA GLU A 30 -19.31 -14.44 -18.14
C GLU A 30 -18.78 -15.08 -16.85
N ILE A 31 -18.80 -14.34 -15.73
CA ILE A 31 -18.43 -14.88 -14.42
C ILE A 31 -19.44 -15.98 -13.98
N ALA A 32 -20.75 -15.71 -14.10
CA ALA A 32 -21.75 -16.71 -13.72
C ALA A 32 -21.57 -18.00 -14.51
N ASN A 33 -21.37 -17.92 -15.83
CA ASN A 33 -21.15 -19.07 -16.70
C ASN A 33 -19.84 -19.80 -16.35
N ALA A 34 -18.72 -19.08 -16.17
CA ALA A 34 -17.42 -19.68 -15.87
C ALA A 34 -17.40 -20.45 -14.53
N PHE A 35 -18.21 -20.02 -13.56
CA PHE A 35 -18.27 -20.62 -12.23
C PHE A 35 -19.51 -21.46 -11.98
N GLY A 36 -20.36 -21.67 -12.98
CA GLY A 36 -21.56 -22.49 -12.87
C GLY A 36 -22.61 -21.95 -11.89
N PHE A 37 -22.72 -20.63 -11.76
CA PHE A 37 -23.71 -20.02 -10.88
C PHE A 37 -25.11 -20.13 -11.50
N ALA A 38 -26.10 -20.45 -10.67
CA ALA A 38 -27.49 -20.59 -11.08
C ALA A 38 -28.14 -19.26 -11.54
N SER A 39 -27.53 -18.12 -11.18
CA SER A 39 -28.02 -16.78 -11.54
C SER A 39 -26.91 -15.74 -11.58
N HIS A 40 -27.16 -14.65 -12.32
CA HIS A 40 -26.26 -13.47 -12.32
C HIS A 40 -26.18 -12.82 -10.94
N ASN A 41 -27.21 -12.95 -10.09
CA ASN A 41 -27.20 -12.42 -8.73
C ASN A 41 -26.16 -13.10 -7.84
N ALA A 42 -25.89 -14.39 -8.02
CA ALA A 42 -24.86 -15.08 -7.28
C ALA A 42 -23.47 -14.55 -7.61
N ALA A 43 -23.18 -14.24 -8.88
CA ALA A 43 -21.95 -13.56 -9.27
C ALA A 43 -21.85 -12.16 -8.66
N GLU A 44 -22.96 -11.40 -8.66
CA GLU A 44 -23.00 -10.04 -8.08
C GLU A 44 -22.68 -10.05 -6.58
N GLU A 45 -23.18 -11.01 -5.80
CA GLU A 45 -22.88 -11.12 -4.37
C GLU A 45 -21.37 -11.38 -4.11
N HIS A 46 -20.74 -12.21 -4.92
CA HIS A 46 -19.29 -12.42 -4.85
C HIS A 46 -18.51 -11.15 -5.22
N LEU A 47 -18.95 -10.41 -6.25
CA LEU A 47 -18.35 -9.16 -6.66
C LEU A 47 -18.51 -8.07 -5.59
N LYS A 48 -19.69 -7.94 -4.98
CA LYS A 48 -19.90 -7.03 -3.84
C LYS A 48 -18.99 -7.38 -2.65
N ALA A 49 -18.82 -8.67 -2.37
CA ALA A 49 -17.92 -9.12 -1.32
C ALA A 49 -16.45 -8.81 -1.62
N LEU A 50 -16.01 -8.94 -2.89
CA LEU A 50 -14.67 -8.53 -3.32
C LEU A 50 -14.49 -7.02 -3.25
N ALA A 51 -15.51 -6.25 -3.65
CA ALA A 51 -15.50 -4.79 -3.55
C ALA A 51 -15.44 -4.32 -2.09
N LYS A 52 -16.24 -4.94 -1.19
CA LYS A 52 -16.20 -4.67 0.26
C LYS A 52 -14.84 -4.97 0.87
N LYS A 53 -14.12 -5.95 0.32
CA LYS A 53 -12.73 -6.26 0.69
C LYS A 53 -11.71 -5.36 0.02
N GLY A 54 -12.12 -4.42 -0.82
CA GLY A 54 -11.24 -3.43 -1.45
C GLY A 54 -10.28 -3.98 -2.49
N VAL A 55 -10.55 -5.16 -3.09
CA VAL A 55 -9.69 -5.73 -4.16
C VAL A 55 -10.18 -5.40 -5.56
N ILE A 56 -11.47 -5.03 -5.70
CA ILE A 56 -12.06 -4.52 -6.93
C ILE A 56 -12.89 -3.27 -6.64
N VAL A 57 -13.15 -2.50 -7.68
CA VAL A 57 -14.17 -1.42 -7.70
C VAL A 57 -15.23 -1.79 -8.72
N LEU A 58 -16.51 -1.59 -8.38
CA LEU A 58 -17.64 -1.80 -9.27
C LEU A 58 -18.15 -0.44 -9.77
N GLU A 59 -18.16 -0.24 -11.07
CA GLU A 59 -18.73 0.95 -11.71
C GLU A 59 -20.23 0.70 -12.01
N PRO A 60 -21.12 1.55 -11.50
CA PRO A 60 -22.55 1.45 -11.78
C PRO A 60 -22.85 1.65 -13.28
N GLY A 61 -23.85 0.94 -13.79
CA GLY A 61 -24.33 1.12 -15.16
C GLY A 61 -23.46 0.53 -16.27
N SER A 62 -22.33 -0.11 -15.95
CA SER A 62 -21.47 -0.76 -16.94
C SER A 62 -21.52 -2.27 -16.83
N ALA A 63 -21.75 -2.97 -17.95
CA ALA A 63 -21.70 -4.43 -18.01
C ALA A 63 -20.29 -4.99 -17.70
N ARG A 64 -19.24 -4.23 -18.05
CA ARG A 64 -17.82 -4.51 -17.80
C ARG A 64 -17.22 -3.57 -16.74
N GLY A 65 -18.04 -3.04 -15.83
CA GLY A 65 -17.64 -2.07 -14.82
C GLY A 65 -16.93 -2.69 -13.63
N ILE A 66 -15.97 -3.59 -13.85
CA ILE A 66 -15.12 -4.18 -12.81
C ILE A 66 -13.71 -3.65 -13.01
N ARG A 67 -13.15 -2.98 -11.99
CA ARG A 67 -11.74 -2.55 -12.00
C ARG A 67 -10.98 -3.21 -10.86
N LEU A 68 -9.80 -3.73 -11.13
CA LEU A 68 -8.91 -4.21 -10.10
C LEU A 68 -8.29 -3.04 -9.35
N VAL A 69 -8.33 -3.05 -8.03
CA VAL A 69 -7.72 -1.98 -7.21
C VAL A 69 -6.21 -1.88 -7.46
N GLU A 70 -5.53 -3.01 -7.72
CA GLU A 70 -4.11 -3.03 -8.09
C GLU A 70 -3.80 -2.25 -9.38
N GLN A 71 -4.77 -2.13 -10.31
CA GLN A 71 -4.62 -1.35 -11.55
C GLN A 71 -4.95 0.14 -11.37
N LEU A 72 -5.58 0.50 -10.25
CA LEU A 72 -5.81 1.91 -9.91
C LEU A 72 -4.54 2.63 -9.45
N GLY A 73 -3.41 1.92 -9.43
CA GLY A 73 -2.14 2.43 -8.99
C GLY A 73 -1.95 2.40 -7.47
N LEU A 74 -0.81 2.91 -7.03
CA LEU A 74 -0.45 2.95 -5.60
C LEU A 74 -1.21 4.07 -4.88
N PRO A 75 -1.81 3.79 -3.70
CA PRO A 75 -2.37 4.84 -2.87
C PRO A 75 -1.27 5.78 -2.40
N LEU A 76 -1.52 7.07 -2.46
CA LEU A 76 -0.66 8.12 -1.91
C LEU A 76 -1.16 8.50 -0.52
N ILE A 77 -0.31 8.30 0.47
CA ILE A 77 -0.54 8.67 1.86
C ILE A 77 0.14 10.01 2.13
N GLY A 78 -0.62 10.91 2.75
CA GLY A 78 -0.11 12.22 3.18
C GLY A 78 0.30 12.22 4.65
N SER A 79 -0.46 12.91 5.47
CA SER A 79 -0.33 12.86 6.92
C SER A 79 -1.11 11.67 7.45
N VAL A 80 -0.56 11.01 8.46
CA VAL A 80 -1.25 9.90 9.13
C VAL A 80 -1.87 10.45 10.41
N ALA A 81 -3.19 10.30 10.54
CA ALA A 81 -3.89 10.72 11.74
C ALA A 81 -3.52 9.83 12.94
N ALA A 82 -3.49 10.43 14.12
CA ALA A 82 -3.19 9.72 15.37
C ALA A 82 -4.11 8.52 15.58
N GLY A 83 -3.53 7.36 15.87
CA GLY A 83 -4.28 6.12 16.12
C GLY A 83 -4.89 5.44 14.87
N SER A 84 -4.84 6.07 13.70
CA SER A 84 -5.38 5.49 12.47
C SER A 84 -4.38 4.55 11.79
N PRO A 85 -4.85 3.43 11.18
CA PRO A 85 -4.02 2.63 10.28
C PRO A 85 -3.49 3.49 9.13
N ILE A 86 -2.24 3.24 8.69
CA ILE A 86 -1.59 4.07 7.66
C ILE A 86 -2.39 4.13 6.35
N LEU A 87 -3.05 3.05 5.97
CA LEU A 87 -3.89 2.95 4.76
C LEU A 87 -5.36 3.30 5.01
N ALA A 88 -5.69 3.99 6.12
CA ALA A 88 -7.04 4.50 6.32
C ALA A 88 -7.40 5.55 5.26
N MET A 89 -8.68 5.59 4.86
CA MET A 89 -9.17 6.50 3.81
C MET A 89 -8.85 7.97 4.10
N GLU A 90 -8.89 8.36 5.37
CA GLU A 90 -8.61 9.73 5.85
C GLU A 90 -7.15 10.16 5.63
N ASN A 91 -6.21 9.21 5.55
CA ASN A 91 -4.81 9.48 5.29
C ASN A 91 -4.48 9.53 3.80
N MET A 92 -5.43 9.14 2.94
CA MET A 92 -5.22 8.97 1.51
C MET A 92 -5.45 10.29 0.76
N LEU A 93 -4.42 10.79 0.07
CA LEU A 93 -4.49 11.98 -0.78
C LEU A 93 -4.97 11.66 -2.21
N GLY A 94 -4.91 10.40 -2.62
CA GLY A 94 -5.27 9.97 -3.97
C GLY A 94 -4.56 8.67 -4.35
N ARG A 95 -4.46 8.42 -5.66
CA ARG A 95 -3.72 7.27 -6.21
C ARG A 95 -2.85 7.72 -7.37
N TYR A 96 -1.66 7.14 -7.47
CA TYR A 96 -0.77 7.30 -8.60
C TYR A 96 -0.87 6.07 -9.50
N ALA A 97 -1.15 6.30 -10.78
CA ALA A 97 -1.17 5.26 -11.82
C ALA A 97 0.26 4.78 -12.10
N LEU A 98 0.76 3.94 -11.21
CA LEU A 98 2.10 3.39 -11.24
C LEU A 98 2.03 1.89 -10.99
N ASP A 99 2.81 1.11 -11.77
CA ASP A 99 2.93 -0.31 -11.55
C ASP A 99 3.76 -0.60 -10.29
N ALA A 100 3.11 -1.16 -9.28
CA ALA A 100 3.76 -1.52 -8.02
C ALA A 100 4.93 -2.52 -8.20
N ARG A 101 4.96 -3.27 -9.33
CA ARG A 101 6.00 -4.26 -9.67
C ARG A 101 7.32 -3.63 -10.10
N LEU A 102 7.35 -2.32 -10.34
CA LEU A 102 8.60 -1.57 -10.56
C LEU A 102 9.53 -1.63 -9.36
N PHE A 103 8.99 -1.89 -8.16
CA PHE A 103 9.73 -1.97 -6.91
C PHE A 103 9.90 -3.42 -6.46
N LYS A 104 11.06 -3.72 -5.84
CA LYS A 104 11.38 -5.04 -5.27
C LYS A 104 11.86 -4.88 -3.82
N PRO A 105 11.11 -5.45 -2.86
CA PRO A 105 9.78 -6.06 -3.01
C PRO A 105 8.73 -5.07 -3.56
N ARG A 106 7.59 -5.59 -4.04
CA ARG A 106 6.49 -4.79 -4.58
C ARG A 106 6.06 -3.72 -3.57
N ALA A 107 5.89 -2.49 -4.03
CA ALA A 107 5.33 -1.43 -3.20
C ALA A 107 3.82 -1.62 -2.96
N ASP A 108 3.35 -1.27 -1.76
CA ASP A 108 1.94 -1.32 -1.39
C ASP A 108 1.31 0.07 -1.32
N PHE A 109 2.12 1.09 -1.05
CA PHE A 109 1.69 2.50 -1.05
C PHE A 109 2.86 3.45 -1.30
N LEU A 110 2.52 4.70 -1.57
CA LEU A 110 3.43 5.84 -1.61
C LEU A 110 3.19 6.69 -0.36
N LEU A 111 4.27 7.12 0.29
CA LEU A 111 4.22 8.08 1.39
C LEU A 111 4.84 9.39 0.94
N ARG A 112 4.12 10.51 1.11
CA ARG A 112 4.70 11.84 0.87
C ARG A 112 5.65 12.18 2.00
N VAL A 113 6.92 12.34 1.66
CA VAL A 113 7.97 12.72 2.60
C VAL A 113 7.77 14.17 3.03
N ARG A 114 7.99 14.42 4.31
CA ARG A 114 8.01 15.76 4.90
C ARG A 114 9.28 15.93 5.75
N GLY A 115 9.92 17.08 5.56
CA GLY A 115 11.11 17.47 6.30
C GLY A 115 12.41 16.94 5.71
N LEU A 116 13.51 17.22 6.41
CA LEU A 116 14.88 17.11 5.90
C LEU A 116 15.71 16.01 6.59
N SER A 117 15.09 15.19 7.44
CA SER A 117 15.82 14.22 8.27
C SER A 117 16.51 13.10 7.50
N MET A 118 16.20 12.92 6.20
CA MET A 118 16.72 11.83 5.36
C MET A 118 17.47 12.32 4.11
N ILE A 119 17.92 13.57 4.10
CA ILE A 119 18.53 14.21 2.90
C ILE A 119 19.82 13.50 2.45
N ASN A 120 20.64 13.01 3.36
CA ASN A 120 21.88 12.30 3.03
C ASN A 120 21.63 10.88 2.48
N ALA A 121 20.42 10.35 2.64
CA ALA A 121 19.96 9.15 1.95
C ALA A 121 19.34 9.47 0.58
N GLY A 122 19.37 10.74 0.13
CA GLY A 122 18.81 11.20 -1.11
C GLY A 122 17.28 11.35 -1.09
N ILE A 123 16.64 11.29 0.09
CA ILE A 123 15.20 11.46 0.28
C ILE A 123 14.95 12.90 0.71
N LEU A 124 14.27 13.66 -0.14
CA LEU A 124 14.03 15.10 0.05
C LEU A 124 12.56 15.37 0.44
N ASP A 125 12.34 16.57 0.96
CA ASP A 125 10.97 17.05 1.21
C ASP A 125 10.14 17.05 -0.07
N GLY A 126 8.89 16.57 0.02
CA GLY A 126 7.98 16.46 -1.12
C GLY A 126 8.11 15.17 -1.95
N ASP A 127 9.17 14.39 -1.78
CA ASP A 127 9.33 13.11 -2.46
C ASP A 127 8.19 12.13 -2.14
N LEU A 128 7.95 11.19 -3.06
CA LEU A 128 7.04 10.07 -2.84
C LEU A 128 7.86 8.80 -2.59
N LEU A 129 7.88 8.36 -1.34
CA LEU A 129 8.57 7.15 -0.92
C LEU A 129 7.68 5.94 -1.22
N ALA A 130 8.16 5.03 -2.07
CA ALA A 130 7.50 3.75 -2.32
C ALA A 130 7.79 2.81 -1.16
N VAL A 131 6.74 2.27 -0.54
CA VAL A 131 6.81 1.49 0.69
C VAL A 131 6.20 0.12 0.48
N HIS A 132 6.95 -0.92 0.85
CA HIS A 132 6.45 -2.27 1.01
C HIS A 132 6.00 -2.46 2.45
N ARG A 133 4.73 -2.83 2.64
CA ARG A 133 4.13 -3.01 3.95
C ARG A 133 4.64 -4.28 4.64
N CYS A 134 5.25 -4.13 5.78
CA CYS A 134 5.69 -5.22 6.65
C CYS A 134 5.74 -4.74 8.11
N SER A 135 5.75 -5.68 9.04
CA SER A 135 5.85 -5.41 10.48
C SER A 135 7.26 -5.62 11.03
N GLU A 136 8.21 -6.04 10.19
CA GLU A 136 9.60 -6.33 10.57
C GLU A 136 10.55 -5.68 9.58
N ALA A 137 11.75 -5.33 10.07
CA ALA A 137 12.80 -4.76 9.25
C ALA A 137 14.17 -5.28 9.70
N ASN A 138 15.12 -5.30 8.77
CA ASN A 138 16.52 -5.62 9.07
C ASN A 138 17.31 -4.35 9.36
N ASN A 139 18.36 -4.49 10.18
CA ASN A 139 19.28 -3.40 10.47
C ASN A 139 19.85 -2.78 9.18
N GLY A 140 19.83 -1.46 9.11
CA GLY A 140 20.28 -0.70 7.95
C GLY A 140 19.19 -0.37 6.92
N GLN A 141 18.00 -0.98 6.98
CA GLN A 141 16.90 -0.61 6.09
C GLN A 141 16.30 0.75 6.47
N ILE A 142 15.81 1.47 5.47
CA ILE A 142 14.99 2.67 5.69
C ILE A 142 13.56 2.21 5.89
N VAL A 143 12.96 2.61 7.00
CA VAL A 143 11.63 2.20 7.43
C VAL A 143 10.68 3.39 7.53
N VAL A 144 9.41 3.09 7.38
CA VAL A 144 8.32 3.91 7.88
C VAL A 144 7.94 3.34 9.24
N ALA A 145 8.25 4.06 10.29
CA ALA A 145 7.98 3.64 11.66
C ALA A 145 6.93 4.55 12.29
N ARG A 146 6.10 3.95 13.15
CA ARG A 146 5.15 4.67 13.99
C ARG A 146 5.65 4.65 15.43
N LEU A 147 5.75 5.83 16.00
CA LEU A 147 6.00 6.06 17.42
C LEU A 147 4.76 6.73 18.00
N ASP A 148 4.10 6.07 18.93
CA ASP A 148 2.83 6.53 19.48
C ASP A 148 1.83 6.89 18.35
N ASN A 149 1.63 8.17 18.09
CA ASN A 149 0.70 8.67 17.08
C ASN A 149 1.40 9.29 15.86
N GLU A 150 2.72 9.29 15.80
CA GLU A 150 3.47 9.94 14.73
C GLU A 150 4.15 8.91 13.83
N VAL A 151 4.14 9.19 12.53
CA VAL A 151 4.82 8.38 11.52
C VAL A 151 6.07 9.11 11.06
N THR A 152 7.20 8.40 11.05
CA THR A 152 8.49 8.92 10.64
C THR A 152 9.21 8.00 9.67
N VAL A 153 10.11 8.55 8.86
CA VAL A 153 11.01 7.81 7.97
C VAL A 153 12.42 7.91 8.53
N LYS A 154 13.04 6.78 8.84
CA LYS A 154 14.37 6.71 9.45
C LYS A 154 15.11 5.45 9.00
N ARG A 155 16.42 5.41 9.22
CA ARG A 155 17.19 4.18 9.13
C ARG A 155 17.01 3.37 10.41
N PHE A 156 16.62 2.12 10.25
CA PHE A 156 16.33 1.20 11.34
C PHE A 156 17.59 0.49 11.82
N ARG A 157 17.75 0.43 13.14
CA ARG A 157 18.69 -0.44 13.82
C ARG A 157 18.07 -0.96 15.10
N GLN A 158 18.29 -2.24 15.39
CA GLN A 158 17.81 -2.89 16.61
C GLN A 158 18.95 -3.65 17.28
N HIS A 159 19.10 -3.47 18.58
CA HIS A 159 20.03 -4.20 19.45
C HIS A 159 19.30 -4.61 20.72
N GLY A 160 18.98 -5.90 20.84
CA GLY A 160 18.18 -6.42 21.96
C GLY A 160 16.82 -5.74 22.03
N ASN A 161 16.55 -5.07 23.16
CA ASN A 161 15.31 -4.35 23.40
C ASN A 161 15.33 -2.89 22.93
N PHE A 162 16.44 -2.42 22.37
CA PHE A 162 16.54 -1.05 21.90
C PHE A 162 16.40 -0.96 20.39
N VAL A 163 15.47 -0.12 19.95
CA VAL A 163 15.31 0.28 18.55
C VAL A 163 15.84 1.69 18.38
N GLU A 164 16.73 1.87 17.43
CA GLU A 164 17.26 3.17 17.03
C GLU A 164 16.68 3.53 15.65
N LEU A 165 16.01 4.67 15.57
CA LEU A 165 15.54 5.29 14.35
C LEU A 165 16.44 6.45 14.00
N ILE A 166 17.41 6.20 13.12
CA ILE A 166 18.52 7.07 12.82
C ILE A 166 18.17 7.97 11.63
N ALA A 167 18.32 9.27 11.79
CA ALA A 167 18.22 10.23 10.70
C ALA A 167 19.44 10.12 9.77
N GLU A 168 19.23 10.39 8.51
CA GLU A 168 20.29 10.59 7.51
C GLU A 168 20.50 12.09 7.27
N ASN A 169 20.67 12.81 8.38
CA ASN A 169 21.01 14.23 8.44
C ASN A 169 21.56 14.50 9.84
N PRO A 170 22.80 15.03 9.97
CA PRO A 170 23.46 15.28 11.26
C PRO A 170 22.74 16.31 12.14
N ASP A 171 21.86 17.13 11.58
CA ASP A 171 21.08 18.11 12.33
C ASP A 171 19.93 17.46 13.15
N PHE A 172 19.75 16.14 13.04
CA PHE A 172 18.70 15.39 13.72
C PHE A 172 19.29 14.27 14.56
N ASP A 173 19.01 14.28 15.85
CA ASP A 173 19.40 13.21 16.76
C ASP A 173 18.66 11.89 16.45
N PRO A 174 19.30 10.73 16.71
CA PRO A 174 18.62 9.44 16.65
C PRO A 174 17.51 9.35 17.70
N ILE A 175 16.38 8.74 17.33
CA ILE A 175 15.33 8.40 18.26
C ILE A 175 15.60 6.99 18.80
N ILE A 176 15.82 6.87 20.10
CA ILE A 176 16.11 5.60 20.78
C ILE A 176 14.88 5.19 21.58
N VAL A 177 14.36 4.00 21.30
CA VAL A 177 13.16 3.44 21.94
C VAL A 177 13.52 2.17 22.69
N ASP A 178 13.24 2.10 23.98
CA ASP A 178 13.22 0.86 24.74
C ASP A 178 11.87 0.19 24.53
N THR A 179 11.83 -0.94 23.83
CA THR A 179 10.60 -1.65 23.47
C THR A 179 9.85 -2.26 24.67
N ARG A 180 10.46 -2.21 25.87
CA ARG A 180 9.79 -2.62 27.11
C ARG A 180 8.93 -1.49 27.71
N GLU A 181 9.23 -0.25 27.38
CA GLU A 181 8.61 0.95 27.95
C GLU A 181 7.73 1.69 26.91
N GLN A 182 8.14 1.70 25.64
CA GLN A 182 7.43 2.40 24.58
C GLN A 182 7.26 1.50 23.35
N SER A 183 6.10 1.58 22.72
CA SER A 183 5.82 0.82 21.51
C SER A 183 6.38 1.54 20.27
N VAL A 184 7.05 0.78 19.42
CA VAL A 184 7.38 1.18 18.07
C VAL A 184 6.82 0.15 17.09
N ALA A 185 6.10 0.61 16.07
CA ALA A 185 5.57 -0.25 15.04
C ALA A 185 6.23 0.07 13.70
N ILE A 186 6.68 -0.96 12.99
CA ILE A 186 7.11 -0.84 11.60
C ILE A 186 5.88 -0.94 10.71
N GLU A 187 5.61 0.10 9.93
CA GLU A 187 4.53 0.16 8.96
C GLU A 187 4.96 -0.37 7.59
N GLY A 188 6.28 -0.35 7.32
CA GLY A 188 6.87 -0.88 6.10
C GLY A 188 8.31 -0.45 5.89
N ILE A 189 8.92 -1.00 4.84
CA ILE A 189 10.27 -0.65 4.37
C ILE A 189 10.21 0.16 3.09
N ALA A 190 11.12 1.12 2.94
CA ALA A 190 11.31 1.88 1.72
C ALA A 190 11.89 0.96 0.62
N VAL A 191 11.26 0.93 -0.55
CA VAL A 191 11.66 0.09 -1.69
C VAL A 191 11.96 0.90 -2.95
N GLY A 192 11.75 2.21 -2.90
CA GLY A 192 12.07 3.14 -3.98
C GLY A 192 11.60 4.55 -3.69
N LEU A 193 11.93 5.44 -4.60
CA LEU A 193 11.64 6.86 -4.52
C LEU A 193 11.14 7.38 -5.87
N ILE A 194 10.15 8.27 -5.83
CA ILE A 194 9.66 8.98 -7.01
C ILE A 194 9.78 10.47 -6.71
N ARG A 195 10.46 11.17 -7.60
CA ARG A 195 10.57 12.62 -7.56
C ARG A 195 10.00 13.19 -8.84
N GLY A 196 8.96 14.01 -8.74
CA GLY A 196 8.46 14.81 -9.83
C GLY A 196 9.37 16.02 -10.02
N GLY A 197 9.88 16.22 -11.23
CA GLY A 197 10.45 17.52 -11.58
C GLY A 197 9.31 18.50 -11.82
N GLU A 198 9.43 19.73 -11.35
CA GLU A 198 8.65 20.84 -11.92
C GLU A 198 9.03 20.96 -13.39
N ALA A 199 8.04 21.14 -14.27
CA ALA A 199 8.31 21.45 -15.66
C ALA A 199 9.12 22.76 -15.70
N MET A 200 10.36 22.69 -16.26
CA MET A 200 11.17 23.86 -16.53
C MET A 200 10.56 24.67 -17.66
#